data_fd67050c7c68f65a8c4e8915237669da
#
_entry.id   fd67050c7c68f65a8c4e8915237669da
#
_cell.length_a   1.000
_cell.length_b   1.000
_cell.length_c   1.000
_cell.angle_alpha   90.00
_cell.angle_beta   90.00
_cell.angle_gamma   90.00
#
_symmetry.space_group_name_H-M   'P 1'
#
loop_
_entity.id
_entity.type
_entity.pdbx_description
1 polymer ?
#
loop_
_entity_poly.entity_id
_entity_poly.type
_entity_poly.pdbx_seq_one_letter_code
_entity_poly.pdbx_strand_id
1 'polypeptide(L)'
;MVRGFTRHPNSGVAAKKRGTYAGLIEKIPYLQDLGVNAVELLPIFAFDVHDSPPGVVNYWGYAPISFFAPHPAYSSRQEPLGPLDEFRDMVKALHKAGIEVILDVVFSHTSEGNHDGPTNCFRGIDNSSYYILEPDRTWYSNYTGCGNTLNANHPAVRRMIIDSLRYWVREMHVDGFRFDLA
;
A
#
# COMPACT_ATOMS: atom_id res chain seq x y z
N MET A 1 -0.77 -0.10 -11.14
CA MET A 1 -1.65 0.48 -10.09
C MET A 1 -3.08 -0.08 -10.22
N VAL A 2 -3.69 -0.53 -9.12
CA VAL A 2 -5.03 -1.13 -9.10
C VAL A 2 -6.08 -0.18 -9.70
N ARG A 3 -6.18 1.04 -9.15
CA ARG A 3 -7.20 2.01 -9.59
C ARG A 3 -7.06 2.40 -11.08
N GLY A 4 -5.86 2.73 -11.52
CA GLY A 4 -5.63 3.20 -12.90
C GLY A 4 -5.87 2.13 -13.96
N PHE A 5 -5.65 0.88 -13.62
CA PHE A 5 -5.71 -0.23 -14.59
C PHE A 5 -7.09 -0.43 -15.21
N THR A 6 -8.15 -0.19 -14.44
CA THR A 6 -9.53 -0.44 -14.91
C THR A 6 -10.47 0.76 -14.78
N ARG A 7 -9.99 1.93 -14.32
CA ARG A 7 -10.84 3.09 -14.02
C ARG A 7 -11.56 3.65 -15.23
N HIS A 8 -10.89 3.69 -16.36
CA HIS A 8 -11.45 4.27 -17.58
C HIS A 8 -12.56 3.36 -18.17
N PRO A 9 -13.67 3.92 -18.71
CA PRO A 9 -14.76 3.14 -19.29
C PRO A 9 -14.35 2.15 -20.38
N ASN A 10 -13.35 2.48 -21.18
CA ASN A 10 -12.85 1.60 -22.25
C ASN A 10 -12.12 0.34 -21.75
N SER A 11 -11.92 0.20 -20.43
CA SER A 11 -11.40 -1.04 -19.84
C SER A 11 -12.31 -2.24 -20.10
N GLY A 12 -13.58 -2.01 -20.41
CA GLY A 12 -14.59 -3.06 -20.55
C GLY A 12 -15.12 -3.62 -19.23
N VAL A 13 -14.58 -3.13 -18.08
CA VAL A 13 -15.00 -3.57 -16.75
C VAL A 13 -16.30 -2.89 -16.34
N ALA A 14 -17.18 -3.65 -15.67
CA ALA A 14 -18.45 -3.13 -15.14
C ALA A 14 -18.22 -1.91 -14.23
N ALA A 15 -19.02 -0.84 -14.39
CA ALA A 15 -18.81 0.47 -13.76
C ALA A 15 -18.55 0.39 -12.25
N LYS A 16 -19.29 -0.48 -11.52
CA LYS A 16 -19.16 -0.67 -10.06
C LYS A 16 -17.86 -1.34 -9.62
N LYS A 17 -17.12 -1.97 -10.55
CA LYS A 17 -15.86 -2.66 -10.26
C LYS A 17 -14.65 -1.94 -10.81
N ARG A 18 -14.83 -0.84 -11.56
CA ARG A 18 -13.71 -0.09 -12.13
C ARG A 18 -12.82 0.52 -11.05
N GLY A 19 -11.52 0.30 -11.19
CA GLY A 19 -10.52 0.81 -10.26
C GLY A 19 -10.43 0.03 -8.95
N THR A 20 -10.96 -1.21 -8.90
CA THR A 20 -10.94 -2.06 -7.71
C THR A 20 -10.24 -3.39 -7.96
N TYR A 21 -10.01 -4.18 -6.89
CA TYR A 21 -9.48 -5.53 -6.97
C TYR A 21 -10.40 -6.43 -7.81
N ALA A 22 -11.72 -6.31 -7.67
CA ALA A 22 -12.69 -7.03 -8.50
C ALA A 22 -12.57 -6.66 -9.99
N GLY A 23 -12.25 -5.40 -10.29
CA GLY A 23 -11.99 -4.97 -11.66
C GLY A 23 -10.72 -5.58 -12.25
N LEU A 24 -9.69 -5.77 -11.44
CA LEU A 24 -8.46 -6.45 -11.85
C LEU A 24 -8.73 -7.92 -12.13
N ILE A 25 -9.54 -8.60 -11.33
CA ILE A 25 -9.97 -9.98 -11.58
C ILE A 25 -10.60 -10.11 -12.98
N GLU A 26 -11.45 -9.19 -13.41
CA GLU A 26 -12.07 -9.22 -14.76
C GLU A 26 -11.03 -9.06 -15.88
N LYS A 27 -9.84 -8.58 -15.59
CA LYS A 27 -8.74 -8.38 -16.56
C LYS A 27 -7.73 -9.53 -16.58
N ILE A 28 -7.92 -10.58 -15.79
CA ILE A 28 -7.02 -11.75 -15.79
C ILE A 28 -6.88 -12.37 -17.19
N PRO A 29 -7.94 -12.58 -17.97
CA PRO A 29 -7.79 -13.10 -19.35
C PRO A 29 -6.89 -12.23 -20.24
N TYR A 30 -6.99 -10.90 -20.10
CA TYR A 30 -6.10 -9.96 -20.80
C TYR A 30 -4.63 -10.10 -20.35
N LEU A 31 -4.38 -10.29 -19.05
CA LEU A 31 -3.01 -10.50 -18.54
C LEU A 31 -2.41 -11.81 -19.03
N GLN A 32 -3.23 -12.87 -19.11
CA GLN A 32 -2.82 -14.16 -19.68
C GLN A 32 -2.50 -14.05 -21.19
N ASP A 33 -3.35 -13.36 -21.94
CA ASP A 33 -3.14 -13.11 -23.38
C ASP A 33 -1.87 -12.29 -23.64
N LEU A 34 -1.56 -11.35 -22.75
CA LEU A 34 -0.30 -10.58 -22.77
C LEU A 34 0.93 -11.43 -22.42
N GLY A 35 0.74 -12.61 -21.84
CA GLY A 35 1.82 -13.53 -21.50
C GLY A 35 2.58 -13.19 -20.22
N VAL A 36 2.01 -12.37 -19.32
CA VAL A 36 2.66 -12.06 -18.03
C VAL A 36 2.44 -13.20 -17.03
N ASN A 37 3.45 -13.48 -16.23
CA ASN A 37 3.42 -14.50 -15.18
C ASN A 37 3.51 -13.91 -13.75
N ALA A 38 3.71 -12.61 -13.62
CA ALA A 38 3.66 -11.89 -12.36
C ALA A 38 3.11 -10.48 -12.56
N VAL A 39 2.42 -9.96 -11.56
CA VAL A 39 1.98 -8.56 -11.51
C VAL A 39 2.58 -7.89 -10.29
N GLU A 40 3.25 -6.75 -10.50
CA GLU A 40 3.67 -5.86 -9.42
C GLU A 40 2.61 -4.78 -9.24
N LEU A 41 2.10 -4.67 -8.02
CA LEU A 41 1.09 -3.69 -7.66
C LEU A 41 1.75 -2.52 -6.92
N LEU A 42 1.60 -1.29 -7.46
CA LEU A 42 1.92 -0.07 -6.71
C LEU A 42 1.21 -0.10 -5.36
N PRO A 43 1.67 0.71 -4.38
CA PRO A 43 1.24 0.58 -3.00
C PRO A 43 -0.26 0.32 -2.83
N ILE A 44 -0.57 -0.77 -2.16
CA ILE A 44 -1.94 -1.17 -1.82
C ILE A 44 -2.23 -1.03 -0.33
N PHE A 45 -1.24 -0.72 0.49
CA PHE A 45 -1.44 -0.40 1.89
C PHE A 45 -2.39 0.79 2.03
N ALA A 46 -3.14 0.88 3.13
CA ALA A 46 -3.93 2.06 3.40
C ALA A 46 -3.01 3.29 3.51
N PHE A 47 -3.25 4.29 2.66
CA PHE A 47 -2.43 5.50 2.54
C PHE A 47 -3.29 6.76 2.62
N ASP A 48 -2.65 7.90 2.89
CA ASP A 48 -3.32 9.19 2.92
C ASP A 48 -3.58 9.69 1.49
N VAL A 49 -4.85 9.82 1.15
CA VAL A 49 -5.27 10.33 -0.16
C VAL A 49 -5.07 11.85 -0.29
N HIS A 50 -4.88 12.55 0.82
CA HIS A 50 -4.70 14.01 0.86
C HIS A 50 -3.22 14.43 0.83
N ASP A 51 -2.29 13.49 1.00
CA ASP A 51 -0.86 13.76 0.87
C ASP A 51 -0.50 13.98 -0.61
N SER A 52 -0.84 15.16 -1.11
CA SER A 52 -0.68 15.57 -2.51
C SER A 52 -0.86 17.09 -2.64
N PRO A 53 -0.37 17.71 -3.73
CA PRO A 53 -0.59 19.13 -3.98
C PRO A 53 -2.08 19.51 -4.00
N PRO A 54 -2.43 20.77 -3.65
CA PRO A 54 -3.81 21.24 -3.68
C PRO A 54 -4.51 20.98 -5.03
N GLY A 55 -5.75 20.48 -4.95
CA GLY A 55 -6.60 20.22 -6.14
C GLY A 55 -6.39 18.84 -6.79
N VAL A 56 -5.46 18.03 -6.29
CA VAL A 56 -5.26 16.64 -6.72
C VAL A 56 -5.32 15.70 -5.52
N VAL A 57 -5.40 14.41 -5.78
CA VAL A 57 -5.36 13.36 -4.75
C VAL A 57 -4.11 12.51 -4.92
N ASN A 58 -3.61 11.96 -3.83
CA ASN A 58 -2.51 11.00 -3.89
C ASN A 58 -2.95 9.79 -4.72
N TYR A 59 -2.34 9.67 -5.89
CA TYR A 59 -2.70 8.63 -6.85
C TYR A 59 -1.82 7.38 -6.70
N TRP A 60 -0.54 7.56 -6.32
CA TRP A 60 0.42 6.46 -6.30
C TRP A 60 0.41 5.66 -5.00
N GLY A 61 0.07 6.30 -3.87
CA GLY A 61 -0.08 5.62 -2.59
C GLY A 61 1.18 5.55 -1.74
N TYR A 62 2.24 6.30 -2.07
CA TYR A 62 3.50 6.33 -1.31
C TYR A 62 3.42 7.20 -0.05
N ALA A 63 2.31 7.15 0.67
CA ALA A 63 2.09 7.86 1.93
C ALA A 63 1.33 6.94 2.91
N PRO A 64 1.98 5.86 3.42
CA PRO A 64 1.28 4.83 4.18
C PRO A 64 0.79 5.34 5.54
N ILE A 65 -0.43 4.94 5.89
CA ILE A 65 -1.04 5.12 7.21
C ILE A 65 -1.03 3.79 7.99
N SER A 66 -1.28 2.67 7.29
CA SER A 66 -1.37 1.35 7.91
C SER A 66 -0.60 0.33 7.08
N PHE A 67 0.15 -0.53 7.76
CA PHE A 67 1.02 -1.55 7.17
C PHE A 67 0.38 -2.94 7.11
N PHE A 68 -0.86 -3.08 7.62
CA PHE A 68 -1.57 -4.37 7.74
C PHE A 68 -2.94 -4.37 7.07
N ALA A 69 -3.33 -3.29 6.42
CA ALA A 69 -4.64 -3.16 5.79
C ALA A 69 -4.52 -2.72 4.33
N PRO A 70 -5.28 -3.35 3.41
CA PRO A 70 -5.38 -2.87 2.05
C PRO A 70 -6.17 -1.56 1.98
N HIS A 71 -5.83 -0.71 1.00
CA HIS A 71 -6.49 0.59 0.83
C HIS A 71 -7.99 0.40 0.47
N PRO A 72 -8.92 0.96 1.29
CA PRO A 72 -10.35 0.66 1.15
C PRO A 72 -10.94 1.14 -0.17
N ALA A 73 -10.42 2.22 -0.76
CA ALA A 73 -10.91 2.73 -2.04
C ALA A 73 -10.59 1.83 -3.24
N TYR A 74 -9.78 0.77 -3.05
CA TYR A 74 -9.51 -0.23 -4.07
C TYR A 74 -10.46 -1.43 -4.01
N SER A 75 -11.48 -1.39 -3.14
CA SER A 75 -12.52 -2.41 -3.04
C SER A 75 -13.86 -1.92 -3.57
N SER A 76 -14.57 -2.80 -4.25
CA SER A 76 -15.97 -2.61 -4.60
C SER A 76 -16.92 -2.97 -3.45
N ARG A 77 -16.42 -3.68 -2.43
CA ARG A 77 -17.14 -4.07 -1.22
C ARG A 77 -16.90 -3.03 -0.14
N GLN A 78 -17.98 -2.55 0.47
CA GLN A 78 -17.93 -1.43 1.45
C GLN A 78 -18.16 -1.90 2.89
N GLU A 79 -18.47 -3.16 3.13
CA GLU A 79 -18.52 -3.76 4.46
C GLU A 79 -17.14 -3.76 5.14
N PRO A 80 -17.03 -3.79 6.46
CA PRO A 80 -15.76 -3.59 7.19
C PRO A 80 -14.61 -4.50 6.78
N LEU A 81 -14.86 -5.75 6.40
CA LEU A 81 -13.84 -6.69 5.91
C LEU A 81 -13.79 -6.76 4.38
N GLY A 82 -14.65 -6.03 3.68
CA GLY A 82 -14.77 -6.06 2.22
C GLY A 82 -13.46 -5.83 1.48
N PRO A 83 -12.66 -4.81 1.82
CA PRO A 83 -11.37 -4.58 1.18
C PRO A 83 -10.38 -5.73 1.36
N LEU A 84 -10.36 -6.33 2.55
CA LEU A 84 -9.49 -7.46 2.88
C LEU A 84 -9.88 -8.71 2.07
N ASP A 85 -11.17 -9.03 2.07
CA ASP A 85 -11.69 -10.21 1.39
C ASP A 85 -11.59 -10.07 -0.14
N GLU A 86 -11.86 -8.88 -0.68
CA GLU A 86 -11.74 -8.65 -2.12
C GLU A 86 -10.28 -8.71 -2.59
N PHE A 87 -9.33 -8.24 -1.78
CA PHE A 87 -7.91 -8.40 -2.06
C PHE A 87 -7.51 -9.87 -2.09
N ARG A 88 -7.92 -10.67 -1.09
CA ARG A 88 -7.68 -12.12 -1.05
C ARG A 88 -8.29 -12.85 -2.27
N ASP A 89 -9.51 -12.47 -2.64
CA ASP A 89 -10.17 -13.02 -3.84
C ASP A 89 -9.37 -12.71 -5.11
N MET A 90 -8.80 -11.51 -5.21
CA MET A 90 -7.94 -11.13 -6.33
C MET A 90 -6.66 -11.97 -6.38
N VAL A 91 -5.94 -12.11 -5.28
CA VAL A 91 -4.72 -12.94 -5.22
C VAL A 91 -5.04 -14.37 -5.59
N LYS A 92 -6.10 -14.94 -5.01
CA LYS A 92 -6.56 -16.30 -5.32
C LYS A 92 -6.90 -16.48 -6.80
N ALA A 93 -7.53 -15.50 -7.42
CA ALA A 93 -7.89 -15.55 -8.84
C ALA A 93 -6.65 -15.47 -9.74
N LEU A 94 -5.68 -14.61 -9.39
CA LEU A 94 -4.39 -14.50 -10.10
C LEU A 94 -3.60 -15.80 -10.01
N HIS A 95 -3.46 -16.38 -8.81
CA HIS A 95 -2.79 -17.66 -8.61
C HIS A 95 -3.44 -18.80 -9.41
N LYS A 96 -4.77 -18.84 -9.43
CA LYS A 96 -5.50 -19.84 -10.28
C LYS A 96 -5.20 -19.67 -11.76
N ALA A 97 -4.84 -18.48 -12.19
CA ALA A 97 -4.45 -18.15 -13.56
C ALA A 97 -2.94 -18.34 -13.83
N GLY A 98 -2.15 -18.76 -12.81
CA GLY A 98 -0.71 -18.92 -12.91
C GLY A 98 0.06 -17.58 -12.86
N ILE A 99 -0.52 -16.56 -12.25
CA ILE A 99 0.08 -15.21 -12.15
C ILE A 99 0.42 -14.92 -10.68
N GLU A 100 1.70 -14.63 -10.41
CA GLU A 100 2.21 -14.23 -9.12
C GLU A 100 1.87 -12.77 -8.79
N VAL A 101 1.85 -12.43 -7.49
CA VAL A 101 1.53 -11.09 -6.99
C VAL A 101 2.69 -10.54 -6.18
N ILE A 102 3.30 -9.46 -6.65
CA ILE A 102 4.36 -8.71 -5.98
C ILE A 102 3.76 -7.39 -5.48
N LEU A 103 4.04 -7.02 -4.23
CA LEU A 103 3.62 -5.74 -3.66
C LEU A 103 4.77 -4.75 -3.63
N ASP A 104 4.51 -3.55 -4.14
CA ASP A 104 5.35 -2.39 -3.88
C ASP A 104 5.03 -1.86 -2.48
N VAL A 105 6.03 -1.91 -1.58
CA VAL A 105 5.87 -1.61 -0.16
C VAL A 105 6.74 -0.44 0.27
N VAL A 106 6.21 0.38 1.16
CA VAL A 106 6.87 1.56 1.69
C VAL A 106 7.04 1.40 3.19
N PHE A 107 8.28 1.16 3.65
CA PHE A 107 8.64 1.09 5.06
C PHE A 107 9.66 2.16 5.46
N SER A 108 9.96 3.06 4.55
CA SER A 108 10.94 4.14 4.77
C SER A 108 10.36 5.33 5.52
N HIS A 109 9.06 5.61 5.35
CA HIS A 109 8.38 6.78 5.93
C HIS A 109 6.88 6.52 6.10
N THR A 110 6.17 7.49 6.67
CA THR A 110 4.71 7.49 6.81
C THR A 110 4.10 8.78 6.26
N SER A 111 2.78 8.80 6.11
CA SER A 111 1.98 9.96 5.72
C SER A 111 2.04 11.13 6.72
N GLU A 112 2.68 10.97 7.87
CA GLU A 112 2.76 12.03 8.90
C GLU A 112 3.69 13.19 8.50
N GLY A 113 4.44 13.05 7.39
CA GLY A 113 5.29 14.11 6.87
C GLY A 113 6.33 14.59 7.90
N ASN A 114 6.58 15.90 7.94
CA ASN A 114 7.47 16.55 8.91
C ASN A 114 6.74 16.90 10.23
N HIS A 115 7.36 17.73 11.07
CA HIS A 115 6.81 18.15 12.38
C HIS A 115 5.46 18.90 12.28
N ASP A 116 5.15 19.53 11.14
CA ASP A 116 3.88 20.22 10.88
C ASP A 116 2.80 19.30 10.33
N GLY A 117 3.14 18.04 10.00
CA GLY A 117 2.23 17.09 9.40
C GLY A 117 1.20 16.54 10.39
N PRO A 118 0.23 15.75 9.89
CA PRO A 118 -0.83 15.17 10.71
C PRO A 118 -0.30 14.15 11.71
N THR A 119 -1.10 13.82 12.72
CA THR A 119 -0.85 12.71 13.66
C THR A 119 -1.85 11.61 13.38
N ASN A 120 -1.50 10.72 12.44
CA ASN A 120 -2.40 9.67 11.94
C ASN A 120 -1.77 8.27 11.86
N CYS A 121 -0.51 8.12 12.33
CA CYS A 121 0.21 6.85 12.35
C CYS A 121 0.91 6.66 13.70
N PHE A 122 2.24 6.64 13.75
CA PHE A 122 3.01 6.29 14.96
C PHE A 122 3.37 7.47 15.85
N ARG A 123 3.29 8.70 15.36
CA ARG A 123 3.61 9.91 16.13
C ARG A 123 2.84 10.01 17.43
N GLY A 124 1.55 9.70 17.39
CA GLY A 124 0.68 9.73 18.56
C GLY A 124 0.83 8.53 19.51
N ILE A 125 1.60 7.50 19.11
CA ILE A 125 1.82 6.28 19.89
C ILE A 125 3.16 6.35 20.61
N ASP A 126 4.26 6.42 19.86
CA ASP A 126 5.63 6.54 20.39
C ASP A 126 6.56 7.13 19.33
N ASN A 127 6.57 8.46 19.26
CA ASN A 127 7.32 9.20 18.25
C ASN A 127 8.81 8.84 18.22
N SER A 128 9.42 8.74 19.39
CA SER A 128 10.87 8.57 19.53
C SER A 128 11.36 7.15 19.20
N SER A 129 10.51 6.16 19.31
CA SER A 129 10.85 4.78 18.93
C SER A 129 10.65 4.53 17.44
N TYR A 130 9.59 5.12 16.86
CA TYR A 130 9.22 4.84 15.47
C TYR A 130 9.92 5.73 14.45
N TYR A 131 10.34 6.93 14.82
CA TYR A 131 10.99 7.87 13.89
C TYR A 131 12.42 8.19 14.28
N ILE A 132 13.26 8.43 13.28
CA ILE A 132 14.59 8.98 13.49
C ILE A 132 14.42 10.49 13.70
N LEU A 133 14.82 10.96 14.90
CA LEU A 133 14.75 12.36 15.29
C LEU A 133 16.15 12.98 15.27
N GLU A 134 16.23 14.29 15.02
CA GLU A 134 17.44 15.06 15.19
C GLU A 134 17.83 15.13 16.68
N PRO A 135 19.08 15.48 17.04
CA PRO A 135 19.57 15.44 18.41
C PRO A 135 18.74 16.21 19.43
N ASP A 136 18.10 17.31 19.02
CA ASP A 136 17.21 18.12 19.87
C ASP A 136 15.81 17.53 20.02
N ARG A 137 15.50 16.44 19.28
CA ARG A 137 14.22 15.72 19.24
C ARG A 137 13.02 16.57 18.80
N THR A 138 13.23 17.77 18.31
CA THR A 138 12.17 18.64 17.78
C THR A 138 11.84 18.31 16.34
N TRP A 139 12.85 17.90 15.58
CA TRP A 139 12.77 17.69 14.15
C TRP A 139 12.96 16.22 13.78
N TYR A 140 12.39 15.82 12.63
CA TYR A 140 12.63 14.51 12.04
C TYR A 140 13.87 14.55 11.15
N SER A 141 14.71 13.52 11.25
CA SER A 141 15.71 13.26 10.21
C SER A 141 15.00 12.82 8.95
N ASN A 142 15.19 13.55 7.87
CA ASN A 142 14.44 13.37 6.62
C ASN A 142 15.32 12.78 5.51
N TYR A 143 15.80 11.54 5.72
CA TYR A 143 16.62 10.85 4.71
C TYR A 143 15.82 10.43 3.48
N THR A 144 14.51 10.28 3.61
CA THR A 144 13.61 9.85 2.54
C THR A 144 13.18 10.98 1.60
N GLY A 145 13.31 12.24 2.04
CA GLY A 145 12.75 13.39 1.34
C GLY A 145 11.23 13.58 1.56
N CYS A 146 10.58 12.67 2.32
CA CYS A 146 9.14 12.66 2.56
C CYS A 146 8.73 13.29 3.91
N GLY A 147 9.65 13.95 4.61
CA GLY A 147 9.40 14.67 5.86
C GLY A 147 9.77 13.89 7.12
N ASN A 148 9.74 12.56 7.10
CA ASN A 148 10.18 11.71 8.20
C ASN A 148 10.91 10.47 7.68
N THR A 149 11.59 9.77 8.58
CA THR A 149 12.21 8.47 8.32
C THR A 149 11.87 7.52 9.45
N LEU A 150 11.32 6.34 9.13
CA LEU A 150 11.08 5.30 10.11
C LEU A 150 12.39 4.73 10.62
N ASN A 151 12.49 4.54 11.94
CA ASN A 151 13.68 4.04 12.62
C ASN A 151 13.76 2.51 12.56
N ALA A 152 14.06 1.94 11.39
CA ALA A 152 14.17 0.51 11.19
C ALA A 152 15.28 -0.16 12.04
N ASN A 153 16.20 0.61 12.62
CA ASN A 153 17.17 0.11 13.59
C ASN A 153 16.56 -0.15 14.97
N HIS A 154 15.45 0.49 15.30
CA HIS A 154 14.77 0.24 16.56
C HIS A 154 14.08 -1.14 16.55
N PRO A 155 14.25 -1.98 17.60
CA PRO A 155 13.72 -3.35 17.61
C PRO A 155 12.20 -3.45 17.37
N ALA A 156 11.42 -2.50 17.92
CA ALA A 156 9.96 -2.48 17.76
C ALA A 156 9.57 -2.20 16.30
N VAL A 157 10.24 -1.25 15.63
CA VAL A 157 9.97 -0.90 14.23
C VAL A 157 10.36 -2.06 13.31
N ARG A 158 11.55 -2.63 13.51
CA ARG A 158 11.99 -3.81 12.75
C ARG A 158 11.01 -4.97 12.93
N ARG A 159 10.51 -5.21 14.15
CA ARG A 159 9.50 -6.21 14.41
C ARG A 159 8.20 -5.95 13.66
N MET A 160 7.70 -4.73 13.70
CA MET A 160 6.51 -4.30 12.98
C MET A 160 6.64 -4.55 11.47
N ILE A 161 7.79 -4.19 10.88
CA ILE A 161 8.06 -4.42 9.44
C ILE A 161 8.03 -5.93 9.13
N ILE A 162 8.74 -6.74 9.91
CA ILE A 162 8.78 -8.20 9.71
C ILE A 162 7.38 -8.82 9.89
N ASP A 163 6.63 -8.40 10.90
CA ASP A 163 5.29 -8.92 11.15
C ASP A 163 4.31 -8.51 10.04
N SER A 164 4.45 -7.29 9.48
CA SER A 164 3.70 -6.86 8.31
C SER A 164 4.00 -7.74 7.09
N LEU A 165 5.29 -7.93 6.75
CA LEU A 165 5.67 -8.79 5.63
C LEU A 165 5.16 -10.22 5.80
N ARG A 166 5.28 -10.79 7.01
CA ARG A 166 4.73 -12.12 7.32
C ARG A 166 3.22 -12.20 7.16
N TYR A 167 2.51 -11.16 7.59
CA TYR A 167 1.06 -11.07 7.42
C TYR A 167 0.68 -11.10 5.93
N TRP A 168 1.33 -10.29 5.10
CA TRP A 168 1.04 -10.26 3.68
C TRP A 168 1.35 -11.58 2.96
N VAL A 169 2.41 -12.30 3.39
CA VAL A 169 2.72 -13.63 2.84
C VAL A 169 1.75 -14.68 3.35
N ARG A 170 1.52 -14.75 4.66
CA ARG A 170 0.80 -15.88 5.27
C ARG A 170 -0.72 -15.75 5.17
N GLU A 171 -1.24 -14.54 5.35
CA GLU A 171 -2.68 -14.29 5.41
C GLU A 171 -3.24 -13.78 4.09
N MET A 172 -2.43 -13.08 3.30
CA MET A 172 -2.83 -12.49 2.03
C MET A 172 -2.25 -13.24 0.82
N HIS A 173 -1.33 -14.18 1.05
CA HIS A 173 -0.71 -15.05 0.05
C HIS A 173 -0.01 -14.33 -1.10
N VAL A 174 0.64 -13.19 -0.84
CA VAL A 174 1.47 -12.54 -1.85
C VAL A 174 2.81 -13.27 -2.02
N ASP A 175 3.38 -13.21 -3.21
CA ASP A 175 4.55 -13.99 -3.60
C ASP A 175 5.87 -13.23 -3.39
N GLY A 176 5.82 -11.91 -3.37
CA GLY A 176 7.02 -11.10 -3.21
C GLY A 176 6.77 -9.64 -2.91
N PHE A 177 7.88 -8.91 -2.71
CA PHE A 177 7.87 -7.49 -2.39
C PHE A 177 8.93 -6.75 -3.20
N ARG A 178 8.58 -5.55 -3.67
CA ARG A 178 9.49 -4.51 -4.10
C ARG A 178 9.51 -3.44 -3.01
N PHE A 179 10.67 -3.12 -2.48
CA PHE A 179 10.82 -2.10 -1.44
C PHE A 179 11.13 -0.75 -2.09
N ASP A 180 10.30 0.25 -1.79
CA ASP A 180 10.55 1.62 -2.20
C ASP A 180 11.47 2.31 -1.17
N LEU A 181 12.47 3.07 -1.66
CA LEU A 181 13.44 3.79 -0.83
C LEU A 181 14.07 2.90 0.28
N ALA A 182 14.55 1.71 -0.07
CA ALA A 182 15.21 0.78 0.85
C ALA A 182 16.71 1.06 0.98
#